data_4bfa20d640fe930df03ed112d0b8f302
#
_entry.id   4bfa20d640fe930df03ed112d0b8f302
#
_cell.length_a   1.000
_cell.length_b   1.000
_cell.length_c   1.000
_cell.angle_alpha   90.00
_cell.angle_beta   90.00
_cell.angle_gamma   90.00
#
_symmetry.space_group_name_H-M   'P 1'
#
loop_
_entity.id
_entity.type
_entity.pdbx_description
1 polymer ?
#
loop_
_entity_poly.entity_id
_entity_poly.type
_entity_poly.pdbx_seq_one_letter_code
_entity_poly.pdbx_strand_id
1 'polypeptide(L)'
;MPMSAVLENAAKTKTQKQWLAGLVTSAMFLIVCLSWGTTWLGIKIAVESVPPLTSAGLRFLIAFPLFLCFAMVRREPILFPRESRWFFVFVTLSYFSVPYYLLNYGEMHVSSGLTALLFSCMPVFILIFSALFLRERIYFSQVVGIGIGFGSLYMIIKSQGLHLDHAEFFGVLAILSAAIMHALCYVITKQKGSAISVITYNTLPIGIAGLMLFVAGLWFETPTFEAITLRSWGALFYLGLVASVGGFIVYFMLLKRLSPIILSFVFIIFPVFAVIIGAWYEGVAISRDLMLYSAILLAGFAITKLPIEKLMAKKN
;
A
#
# COMPACT_ATOMS: atom_id res chain seq x y z
N MET A 1 -48.32 -24.59 -12.05
CA MET A 1 -47.88 -23.22 -11.69
C MET A 1 -47.84 -22.42 -12.99
N PRO A 2 -48.40 -21.20 -13.02
CA PRO A 2 -48.35 -20.38 -14.21
C PRO A 2 -46.90 -19.97 -14.54
N MET A 3 -46.53 -20.03 -15.80
CA MET A 3 -45.20 -19.72 -16.32
C MET A 3 -44.69 -18.34 -15.88
N SER A 4 -45.62 -17.39 -15.64
CA SER A 4 -45.33 -16.05 -15.12
C SER A 4 -44.70 -16.06 -13.71
N ALA A 5 -45.19 -16.91 -12.79
CA ALA A 5 -44.71 -17.03 -11.43
C ALA A 5 -43.28 -17.65 -11.39
N VAL A 6 -42.97 -18.55 -12.32
CA VAL A 6 -41.64 -19.16 -12.44
C VAL A 6 -40.62 -18.12 -12.94
N LEU A 7 -41.01 -17.29 -13.92
CA LEU A 7 -40.17 -16.21 -14.47
C LEU A 7 -39.96 -15.10 -13.44
N GLU A 8 -40.96 -14.74 -12.66
CA GLU A 8 -40.86 -13.74 -11.61
C GLU A 8 -39.92 -14.20 -10.46
N ASN A 9 -40.02 -15.47 -10.03
CA ASN A 9 -39.12 -16.04 -9.03
C ASN A 9 -37.67 -16.14 -9.56
N ALA A 10 -37.46 -16.48 -10.82
CA ALA A 10 -36.13 -16.50 -11.43
C ALA A 10 -35.53 -15.09 -11.52
N ALA A 11 -36.33 -14.07 -11.85
CA ALA A 11 -35.90 -12.67 -11.88
C ALA A 11 -35.54 -12.17 -10.46
N LYS A 12 -36.37 -12.43 -9.45
CA LYS A 12 -36.09 -12.08 -8.04
C LYS A 12 -34.82 -12.74 -7.54
N THR A 13 -34.60 -14.03 -7.84
CA THR A 13 -33.41 -14.78 -7.45
C THR A 13 -32.15 -14.21 -8.13
N LYS A 14 -32.23 -13.80 -9.40
CA LYS A 14 -31.12 -13.17 -10.13
C LYS A 14 -30.75 -11.82 -9.54
N THR A 15 -31.75 -10.97 -9.25
CA THR A 15 -31.56 -9.65 -8.62
C THR A 15 -30.94 -9.79 -7.23
N GLN A 16 -31.42 -10.73 -6.40
CA GLN A 16 -30.88 -11.00 -5.08
C GLN A 16 -29.42 -11.49 -5.12
N LYS A 17 -29.07 -12.36 -6.06
CA LYS A 17 -27.68 -12.81 -6.27
C LYS A 17 -26.77 -11.66 -6.71
N GLN A 18 -27.23 -10.77 -7.58
CA GLN A 18 -26.46 -9.60 -8.02
C GLN A 18 -26.24 -8.61 -6.85
N TRP A 19 -27.27 -8.35 -6.05
CA TRP A 19 -27.19 -7.50 -4.87
C TRP A 19 -26.19 -8.07 -3.83
N LEU A 20 -26.27 -9.36 -3.54
CA LEU A 20 -25.34 -10.03 -2.64
C LEU A 20 -23.90 -9.98 -3.15
N ALA A 21 -23.68 -10.20 -4.45
CA ALA A 21 -22.36 -10.08 -5.07
C ALA A 21 -21.81 -8.66 -4.97
N GLY A 22 -22.64 -7.64 -5.13
CA GLY A 22 -22.30 -6.23 -4.92
C GLY A 22 -21.88 -5.96 -3.49
N LEU A 23 -22.67 -6.43 -2.52
CA LEU A 23 -22.41 -6.28 -1.09
C LEU A 23 -21.07 -6.93 -0.67
N VAL A 24 -20.82 -8.15 -1.12
CA VAL A 24 -19.56 -8.86 -0.88
C VAL A 24 -18.38 -8.09 -1.47
N THR A 25 -18.51 -7.56 -2.69
CA THR A 25 -17.46 -6.78 -3.34
C THR A 25 -17.17 -5.47 -2.60
N SER A 26 -18.21 -4.77 -2.13
CA SER A 26 -18.07 -3.55 -1.31
C SER A 26 -17.43 -3.85 0.05
N ALA A 27 -17.82 -4.96 0.70
CA ALA A 27 -17.19 -5.39 1.95
C ALA A 27 -15.70 -5.72 1.75
N MET A 28 -15.36 -6.45 0.70
CA MET A 28 -13.96 -6.74 0.35
C MET A 28 -13.15 -5.46 0.10
N PHE A 29 -13.74 -4.48 -0.60
CA PHE A 29 -13.11 -3.19 -0.85
C PHE A 29 -12.83 -2.44 0.46
N LEU A 30 -13.80 -2.40 1.35
CA LEU A 30 -13.66 -1.78 2.66
C LEU A 30 -12.62 -2.49 3.53
N ILE A 31 -12.59 -3.84 3.51
CA ILE A 31 -11.57 -4.65 4.21
C ILE A 31 -10.17 -4.29 3.75
N VAL A 32 -9.93 -4.13 2.44
CA VAL A 32 -8.61 -3.71 1.92
C VAL A 32 -8.26 -2.30 2.38
N CYS A 33 -9.20 -1.36 2.30
CA CYS A 33 -8.98 0.02 2.75
C CYS A 33 -8.65 0.08 4.25
N LEU A 34 -9.37 -0.67 5.09
CA LEU A 34 -9.11 -0.74 6.53
C LEU A 34 -7.79 -1.46 6.82
N SER A 35 -7.53 -2.61 6.20
CA SER A 35 -6.30 -3.36 6.40
C SER A 35 -5.06 -2.54 6.06
N TRP A 36 -5.07 -1.83 4.92
CA TRP A 36 -3.94 -0.99 4.53
C TRP A 36 -3.91 0.35 5.28
N GLY A 37 -5.08 0.89 5.69
CA GLY A 37 -5.15 2.07 6.54
C GLY A 37 -4.55 1.83 7.93
N THR A 38 -4.82 0.67 8.52
CA THR A 38 -4.27 0.28 9.84
C THR A 38 -2.85 -0.27 9.79
N THR A 39 -2.32 -0.55 8.59
CA THR A 39 -0.93 -1.01 8.41
C THR A 39 0.08 -0.01 9.01
N TRP A 40 -0.14 1.28 8.82
CA TRP A 40 0.74 2.35 9.32
C TRP A 40 0.79 2.34 10.83
N LEU A 41 -0.36 2.30 11.48
CA LEU A 41 -0.43 2.13 12.93
C LEU A 41 0.22 0.82 13.38
N GLY A 42 0.03 -0.27 12.63
CA GLY A 42 0.69 -1.54 12.91
C GLY A 42 2.22 -1.43 12.89
N ILE A 43 2.80 -0.70 11.91
CA ILE A 43 4.25 -0.42 11.85
C ILE A 43 4.67 0.43 13.05
N LYS A 44 3.93 1.50 13.35
CA LYS A 44 4.20 2.36 14.51
C LYS A 44 4.30 1.57 15.81
N ILE A 45 3.31 0.71 16.08
CA ILE A 45 3.31 -0.16 17.28
C ILE A 45 4.46 -1.18 17.24
N ALA A 46 4.77 -1.74 16.08
CA ALA A 46 5.87 -2.70 15.98
C ALA A 46 7.20 -2.07 16.35
N VAL A 47 7.48 -0.85 15.84
CA VAL A 47 8.76 -0.15 16.09
C VAL A 47 8.85 0.52 17.47
N GLU A 48 7.79 0.47 18.30
CA GLU A 48 7.87 0.91 19.70
C GLU A 48 8.90 0.10 20.53
N SER A 49 9.05 -1.18 20.22
CA SER A 49 10.01 -2.04 20.94
C SER A 49 10.85 -2.94 20.04
N VAL A 50 10.66 -2.88 18.72
CA VAL A 50 11.42 -3.67 17.74
C VAL A 50 12.15 -2.71 16.79
N PRO A 51 13.47 -2.78 16.70
CA PRO A 51 14.23 -1.94 15.78
C PRO A 51 13.81 -2.14 14.31
N PRO A 52 13.95 -1.12 13.43
CA PRO A 52 13.29 -1.07 12.13
C PRO A 52 13.71 -2.16 11.14
N LEU A 53 14.98 -2.57 11.08
CA LEU A 53 15.41 -3.69 10.23
C LEU A 53 14.80 -5.00 10.73
N THR A 54 14.89 -5.23 12.04
CA THR A 54 14.35 -6.42 12.69
C THR A 54 12.83 -6.49 12.53
N SER A 55 12.13 -5.38 12.71
CA SER A 55 10.68 -5.28 12.55
C SER A 55 10.24 -5.64 11.13
N ALA A 56 10.85 -5.02 10.13
CA ALA A 56 10.56 -5.31 8.71
C ALA A 56 10.90 -6.76 8.35
N GLY A 57 12.02 -7.29 8.87
CA GLY A 57 12.45 -8.67 8.68
C GLY A 57 11.46 -9.68 9.27
N LEU A 58 11.09 -9.53 10.54
CA LEU A 58 10.13 -10.40 11.24
C LEU A 58 8.76 -10.39 10.56
N ARG A 59 8.25 -9.21 10.17
CA ARG A 59 7.00 -9.11 9.42
C ARG A 59 6.99 -10.02 8.21
N PHE A 60 8.06 -10.01 7.42
CA PHE A 60 8.16 -10.80 6.19
C PHE A 60 8.43 -12.28 6.45
N LEU A 61 9.19 -12.61 7.48
CA LEU A 61 9.39 -14.01 7.89
C LEU A 61 8.09 -14.64 8.40
N ILE A 62 7.23 -13.86 9.06
CA ILE A 62 5.88 -14.30 9.46
C ILE A 62 4.97 -14.49 8.24
N ALA A 63 5.06 -13.60 7.24
CA ALA A 63 4.24 -13.67 6.03
C ALA A 63 4.68 -14.81 5.08
N PHE A 64 5.97 -15.09 4.99
CA PHE A 64 6.56 -15.99 4.00
C PHE A 64 5.98 -17.40 3.98
N PRO A 65 5.83 -18.11 5.13
CA PRO A 65 5.27 -19.47 5.14
C PRO A 65 3.87 -19.54 4.54
N LEU A 66 3.04 -18.52 4.75
CA LEU A 66 1.69 -18.47 4.19
C LEU A 66 1.70 -18.20 2.69
N PHE A 67 2.55 -17.30 2.20
CA PHE A 67 2.72 -17.11 0.75
C PHE A 67 3.25 -18.38 0.08
N LEU A 68 4.19 -19.07 0.72
CA LEU A 68 4.72 -20.34 0.24
C LEU A 68 3.63 -21.42 0.19
N CYS A 69 2.85 -21.58 1.27
CA CYS A 69 1.71 -22.48 1.30
C CYS A 69 0.70 -22.16 0.20
N PHE A 70 0.38 -20.87 0.04
CA PHE A 70 -0.55 -20.42 -1.00
C PHE A 70 -0.02 -20.69 -2.41
N ALA A 71 1.27 -20.50 -2.66
CA ALA A 71 1.92 -20.84 -3.93
C ALA A 71 1.83 -22.34 -4.23
N MET A 72 2.11 -23.19 -3.23
CA MET A 72 2.02 -24.64 -3.37
C MET A 72 0.58 -25.12 -3.64
N VAL A 73 -0.41 -24.61 -2.90
CA VAL A 73 -1.82 -24.95 -3.09
C VAL A 73 -2.32 -24.52 -4.47
N ARG A 74 -1.87 -23.36 -4.96
CA ARG A 74 -2.25 -22.83 -6.27
C ARG A 74 -1.40 -23.37 -7.42
N ARG A 75 -0.38 -24.20 -7.09
CA ARG A 75 0.59 -24.75 -8.05
C ARG A 75 1.28 -23.65 -8.88
N GLU A 76 1.53 -22.51 -8.28
CA GLU A 76 2.23 -21.41 -8.92
C GLU A 76 3.75 -21.59 -8.78
N PRO A 77 4.54 -21.24 -9.80
CA PRO A 77 5.98 -21.32 -9.71
C PRO A 77 6.50 -20.39 -8.61
N ILE A 78 7.40 -20.90 -7.76
CA ILE A 78 8.02 -20.13 -6.67
C ILE A 78 9.19 -19.29 -7.23
N LEU A 79 9.88 -19.83 -8.23
CA LEU A 79 11.05 -19.19 -8.85
C LEU A 79 10.63 -18.33 -10.03
N PHE A 80 11.30 -17.20 -10.20
CA PHE A 80 11.20 -16.40 -11.41
C PHE A 80 11.81 -17.14 -12.60
N PRO A 81 11.33 -16.90 -13.84
CA PRO A 81 11.97 -17.39 -15.04
C PRO A 81 13.47 -17.02 -15.07
N ARG A 82 14.27 -17.87 -15.69
CA ARG A 82 15.75 -17.67 -15.72
C ARG A 82 16.14 -16.32 -16.32
N GLU A 83 15.40 -15.86 -17.31
CA GLU A 83 15.57 -14.58 -17.97
C GLU A 83 15.25 -13.37 -17.07
N SER A 84 14.49 -13.61 -16.01
CA SER A 84 14.01 -12.60 -15.06
C SER A 84 14.78 -12.61 -13.74
N ARG A 85 15.93 -13.29 -13.64
CA ARG A 85 16.70 -13.36 -12.38
C ARG A 85 17.13 -11.99 -11.86
N TRP A 86 17.56 -11.11 -12.77
CA TRP A 86 17.92 -9.75 -12.39
C TRP A 86 16.71 -8.98 -11.86
N PHE A 87 15.55 -9.16 -12.48
CA PHE A 87 14.31 -8.56 -12.02
C PHE A 87 13.89 -9.10 -10.64
N PHE A 88 14.13 -10.37 -10.36
CA PHE A 88 13.94 -10.96 -9.03
C PHE A 88 14.79 -10.24 -7.97
N VAL A 89 16.10 -10.04 -8.22
CA VAL A 89 16.98 -9.31 -7.29
C VAL A 89 16.52 -7.87 -7.11
N PHE A 90 16.15 -7.21 -8.20
CA PHE A 90 15.63 -5.85 -8.18
C PHE A 90 14.38 -5.73 -7.32
N VAL A 91 13.39 -6.62 -7.48
CA VAL A 91 12.16 -6.64 -6.68
C VAL A 91 12.46 -6.92 -5.21
N THR A 92 13.32 -7.90 -4.94
CA THR A 92 13.70 -8.26 -3.56
C THR A 92 14.31 -7.07 -2.83
N LEU A 93 15.22 -6.34 -3.46
CA LEU A 93 15.92 -5.21 -2.83
C LEU A 93 15.09 -3.92 -2.87
N SER A 94 14.59 -3.56 -4.05
CA SER A 94 14.00 -2.24 -4.29
C SER A 94 12.50 -2.15 -4.03
N TYR A 95 11.80 -3.28 -3.85
CA TYR A 95 10.41 -3.30 -3.47
C TYR A 95 10.21 -3.78 -2.02
N PHE A 96 10.88 -4.87 -1.61
CA PHE A 96 10.65 -5.48 -0.30
C PHE A 96 11.71 -5.12 0.76
N SER A 97 13.00 -5.03 0.44
CA SER A 97 14.02 -4.82 1.48
C SER A 97 14.16 -3.35 1.87
N VAL A 98 14.74 -2.54 1.00
CA VAL A 98 15.10 -1.15 1.32
C VAL A 98 13.88 -0.29 1.65
N PRO A 99 12.78 -0.29 0.87
CA PRO A 99 11.64 0.56 1.18
C PRO A 99 10.96 0.21 2.51
N TYR A 100 10.87 -1.08 2.85
CA TYR A 100 10.24 -1.46 4.12
C TYR A 100 11.10 -1.11 5.33
N TYR A 101 12.42 -1.18 5.21
CA TYR A 101 13.30 -0.61 6.22
C TYR A 101 13.06 0.89 6.37
N LEU A 102 13.04 1.64 5.27
CA LEU A 102 12.82 3.09 5.27
C LEU A 102 11.45 3.47 5.88
N LEU A 103 10.41 2.69 5.61
CA LEU A 103 9.09 2.89 6.21
C LEU A 103 9.11 2.65 7.73
N ASN A 104 9.73 1.57 8.20
CA ASN A 104 9.83 1.29 9.63
C ASN A 104 10.70 2.35 10.34
N TYR A 105 11.80 2.78 9.72
CA TYR A 105 12.63 3.86 10.23
C TYR A 105 11.85 5.20 10.30
N GLY A 106 11.12 5.53 9.23
CA GLY A 106 10.30 6.74 9.20
C GLY A 106 9.23 6.78 10.27
N GLU A 107 8.55 5.65 10.52
CA GLU A 107 7.52 5.52 11.56
C GLU A 107 8.06 5.69 12.99
N MET A 108 9.35 5.53 13.22
CA MET A 108 9.94 5.87 14.53
C MET A 108 9.87 7.37 14.81
N HIS A 109 9.96 8.20 13.76
CA HIS A 109 10.13 9.64 13.87
C HIS A 109 8.90 10.45 13.46
N VAL A 110 7.97 9.83 12.71
CA VAL A 110 6.80 10.48 12.13
C VAL A 110 5.53 9.76 12.61
N SER A 111 4.40 10.49 12.72
CA SER A 111 3.12 9.87 13.07
C SER A 111 2.62 8.95 11.96
N SER A 112 1.87 7.90 12.35
CA SER A 112 1.34 6.92 11.39
C SER A 112 0.39 7.55 10.36
N GLY A 113 -0.39 8.55 10.77
CA GLY A 113 -1.26 9.31 9.87
C GLY A 113 -0.47 10.12 8.83
N LEU A 114 0.60 10.81 9.26
CA LEU A 114 1.46 11.58 8.35
C LEU A 114 2.24 10.65 7.43
N THR A 115 2.72 9.51 7.92
CA THR A 115 3.38 8.49 7.07
C THR A 115 2.47 8.00 5.96
N ALA A 116 1.20 7.72 6.25
CA ALA A 116 0.22 7.31 5.24
C ALA A 116 -0.03 8.40 4.18
N LEU A 117 -0.08 9.68 4.61
CA LEU A 117 -0.24 10.82 3.68
C LEU A 117 1.00 11.02 2.80
N LEU A 118 2.21 10.94 3.38
CA LEU A 118 3.46 11.00 2.62
C LEU A 118 3.55 9.87 1.59
N PHE A 119 3.21 8.65 1.99
CA PHE A 119 3.22 7.51 1.08
C PHE A 119 2.15 7.59 0.00
N SER A 120 1.04 8.30 0.24
CA SER A 120 0.01 8.54 -0.77
C SER A 120 0.47 9.41 -1.95
N CYS A 121 1.69 9.98 -1.89
CA CYS A 121 2.34 10.60 -3.05
C CYS A 121 2.81 9.59 -4.11
N MET A 122 2.87 8.29 -3.79
CA MET A 122 3.31 7.23 -4.70
C MET A 122 2.66 7.30 -6.11
N PRO A 123 1.35 7.56 -6.28
CA PRO A 123 0.73 7.69 -7.60
C PRO A 123 1.32 8.80 -8.47
N VAL A 124 1.81 9.88 -7.87
CA VAL A 124 2.47 10.98 -8.58
C VAL A 124 3.80 10.50 -9.16
N PHE A 125 4.60 9.78 -8.36
CA PHE A 125 5.85 9.21 -8.83
C PHE A 125 5.62 8.12 -9.89
N ILE A 126 4.55 7.32 -9.76
CA ILE A 126 4.13 6.37 -10.82
C ILE A 126 3.88 7.11 -12.13
N LEU A 127 3.16 8.23 -12.10
CA LEU A 127 2.87 9.03 -13.29
C LEU A 127 4.15 9.55 -13.94
N ILE A 128 5.05 10.12 -13.12
CA ILE A 128 6.36 10.65 -13.60
C ILE A 128 7.18 9.51 -14.23
N PHE A 129 7.33 8.38 -13.55
CA PHE A 129 8.09 7.25 -14.07
C PHE A 129 7.42 6.58 -15.27
N SER A 130 6.08 6.54 -15.34
CA SER A 130 5.36 6.06 -16.53
C SER A 130 5.65 6.95 -17.74
N ALA A 131 5.69 8.27 -17.57
CA ALA A 131 6.06 9.17 -18.65
C ALA A 131 7.51 8.97 -19.10
N LEU A 132 8.44 8.80 -18.15
CA LEU A 132 9.87 8.65 -18.45
C LEU A 132 10.20 7.30 -19.09
N PHE A 133 9.71 6.19 -18.52
CA PHE A 133 10.11 4.83 -18.93
C PHE A 133 9.14 4.18 -19.92
N LEU A 134 7.83 4.49 -19.84
CA LEU A 134 6.81 3.92 -20.73
C LEU A 134 6.39 4.90 -21.83
N ARG A 135 6.93 6.13 -21.83
CA ARG A 135 6.59 7.20 -22.77
C ARG A 135 5.09 7.54 -22.78
N GLU A 136 4.42 7.34 -21.64
CA GLU A 136 3.01 7.72 -21.48
C GLU A 136 2.88 9.25 -21.47
N ARG A 137 1.85 9.77 -22.12
CA ARG A 137 1.61 11.22 -22.12
C ARG A 137 1.05 11.69 -20.79
N ILE A 138 1.64 12.74 -20.23
CA ILE A 138 1.08 13.45 -19.07
C ILE A 138 0.08 14.49 -19.58
N TYR A 139 -1.12 14.48 -19.02
CA TYR A 139 -2.17 15.44 -19.33
C TYR A 139 -2.11 16.64 -18.38
N PHE A 140 -2.61 17.80 -18.83
CA PHE A 140 -2.60 19.03 -18.04
C PHE A 140 -3.35 18.86 -16.70
N SER A 141 -4.50 18.19 -16.70
CA SER A 141 -5.24 17.86 -15.48
C SER A 141 -4.38 17.09 -14.45
N GLN A 142 -3.49 16.22 -14.91
CA GLN A 142 -2.59 15.48 -14.04
C GLN A 142 -1.51 16.38 -13.43
N VAL A 143 -0.96 17.33 -14.22
CA VAL A 143 0.00 18.33 -13.71
C VAL A 143 -0.64 19.21 -12.63
N VAL A 144 -1.88 19.67 -12.86
CA VAL A 144 -2.64 20.43 -11.86
C VAL A 144 -2.86 19.60 -10.59
N GLY A 145 -3.29 18.34 -10.73
CA GLY A 145 -3.48 17.43 -9.59
C GLY A 145 -2.20 17.20 -8.78
N ILE A 146 -1.04 17.08 -9.45
CA ILE A 146 0.28 16.99 -8.80
C ILE A 146 0.58 18.27 -8.02
N GLY A 147 0.40 19.44 -8.63
CA GLY A 147 0.64 20.73 -7.97
C GLY A 147 -0.22 20.93 -6.72
N ILE A 148 -1.51 20.60 -6.80
CA ILE A 148 -2.43 20.60 -5.65
C ILE A 148 -1.96 19.61 -4.57
N GLY A 149 -1.58 18.41 -4.97
CA GLY A 149 -1.12 17.37 -4.04
C GLY A 149 0.12 17.81 -3.25
N PHE A 150 1.18 18.23 -3.92
CA PHE A 150 2.41 18.67 -3.24
C PHE A 150 2.23 19.97 -2.45
N GLY A 151 1.45 20.92 -2.95
CA GLY A 151 1.11 22.12 -2.20
C GLY A 151 0.40 21.83 -0.90
N SER A 152 -0.56 20.91 -0.94
CA SER A 152 -1.29 20.46 0.26
C SER A 152 -0.38 19.70 1.22
N LEU A 153 0.51 18.83 0.71
CA LEU A 153 1.48 18.11 1.54
C LEU A 153 2.41 19.07 2.29
N TYR A 154 2.90 20.10 1.60
CA TYR A 154 3.70 21.15 2.23
C TYR A 154 2.92 21.85 3.36
N MET A 155 1.64 22.17 3.14
CA MET A 155 0.79 22.78 4.16
C MET A 155 0.52 21.84 5.34
N ILE A 156 0.36 20.52 5.10
CA ILE A 156 0.23 19.53 6.17
C ILE A 156 1.50 19.53 7.03
N ILE A 157 2.67 19.40 6.42
CA ILE A 157 3.96 19.40 7.14
C ILE A 157 4.11 20.67 7.96
N LYS A 158 3.79 21.84 7.39
CA LYS A 158 3.84 23.11 8.08
C LYS A 158 2.84 23.23 9.23
N SER A 159 1.60 22.75 9.03
CA SER A 159 0.53 22.86 10.05
C SER A 159 0.73 21.92 11.24
N GLN A 160 1.47 20.83 11.07
CA GLN A 160 1.81 19.91 12.14
C GLN A 160 2.86 20.49 13.11
N GLY A 161 3.34 21.73 12.87
CA GLY A 161 4.35 22.34 13.71
C GLY A 161 5.66 21.55 13.72
N LEU A 162 5.88 20.74 12.69
CA LEU A 162 7.13 20.03 12.51
C LEU A 162 8.24 21.10 12.47
N HIS A 163 8.74 21.45 13.65
CA HIS A 163 10.09 21.96 13.77
C HIS A 163 10.95 20.79 13.33
N LEU A 164 11.22 20.72 12.00
CA LEU A 164 11.99 19.64 11.40
C LEU A 164 13.31 19.55 12.18
N ASP A 165 13.25 18.89 13.34
CA ASP A 165 14.48 18.41 13.91
C ASP A 165 15.10 17.42 12.92
N HIS A 166 16.38 17.15 13.07
CA HIS A 166 17.08 16.28 12.14
C HIS A 166 16.41 14.90 12.01
N ALA A 167 15.83 14.36 13.09
CA ALA A 167 15.24 13.03 13.11
C ALA A 167 13.91 12.98 12.33
N GLU A 168 13.01 13.94 12.54
CA GLU A 168 11.75 14.05 11.79
C GLU A 168 11.99 14.29 10.30
N PHE A 169 12.97 15.17 9.97
CA PHE A 169 13.35 15.41 8.57
C PHE A 169 13.80 14.14 7.86
N PHE A 170 14.71 13.36 8.49
CA PHE A 170 15.16 12.09 7.92
C PHE A 170 14.03 11.04 7.89
N GLY A 171 13.11 11.06 8.85
CA GLY A 171 11.91 10.22 8.82
C GLY A 171 11.02 10.50 7.61
N VAL A 172 10.71 11.78 7.36
CA VAL A 172 9.95 12.21 6.17
C VAL A 172 10.67 11.82 4.87
N LEU A 173 11.98 12.07 4.81
CA LEU A 173 12.78 11.73 3.64
C LEU A 173 12.82 10.22 3.38
N ALA A 174 12.92 9.41 4.43
CA ALA A 174 12.88 7.95 4.32
C ALA A 174 11.55 7.46 3.75
N ILE A 175 10.42 7.97 4.26
CA ILE A 175 9.08 7.60 3.77
C ILE A 175 8.89 7.99 2.31
N LEU A 176 9.26 9.22 1.91
CA LEU A 176 9.19 9.67 0.53
C LEU A 176 10.09 8.84 -0.38
N SER A 177 11.30 8.50 0.07
CA SER A 177 12.22 7.62 -0.68
C SER A 177 11.61 6.23 -0.88
N ALA A 178 10.97 5.67 0.13
CA ALA A 178 10.23 4.41 0.01
C ALA A 178 9.10 4.51 -1.02
N ALA A 179 8.31 5.60 -1.01
CA ALA A 179 7.25 5.83 -1.98
C ALA A 179 7.79 5.92 -3.41
N ILE A 180 8.90 6.62 -3.61
CA ILE A 180 9.61 6.72 -4.90
C ILE A 180 10.08 5.35 -5.37
N MET A 181 10.71 4.57 -4.50
CA MET A 181 11.19 3.22 -4.84
C MET A 181 10.04 2.28 -5.20
N HIS A 182 8.94 2.29 -4.43
CA HIS A 182 7.74 1.52 -4.75
C HIS A 182 7.14 1.94 -6.10
N ALA A 183 7.06 3.23 -6.39
CA ALA A 183 6.55 3.74 -7.65
C ALA A 183 7.41 3.30 -8.84
N LEU A 184 8.74 3.37 -8.70
CA LEU A 184 9.68 2.90 -9.71
C LEU A 184 9.51 1.39 -9.96
N CYS A 185 9.48 0.60 -8.88
CA CYS A 185 9.25 -0.84 -8.97
C CYS A 185 7.91 -1.17 -9.62
N TYR A 186 6.84 -0.42 -9.32
CA TYR A 186 5.55 -0.61 -9.95
C TYR A 186 5.62 -0.44 -11.47
N VAL A 187 6.28 0.63 -11.95
CA VAL A 187 6.42 0.91 -13.39
C VAL A 187 7.28 -0.15 -14.09
N ILE A 188 8.41 -0.54 -13.48
CA ILE A 188 9.29 -1.60 -14.03
C ILE A 188 8.56 -2.95 -14.03
N THR A 189 7.77 -3.25 -12.99
CA THR A 189 6.96 -4.48 -12.94
C THR A 189 5.91 -4.51 -14.04
N LYS A 190 5.26 -3.38 -14.34
CA LYS A 190 4.34 -3.26 -15.47
C LYS A 190 5.03 -3.57 -16.81
N GLN A 191 6.28 -3.18 -16.95
CA GLN A 191 7.05 -3.37 -18.18
C GLN A 191 7.64 -4.78 -18.32
N LYS A 192 8.20 -5.34 -17.23
CA LYS A 192 8.97 -6.60 -17.25
C LYS A 192 8.32 -7.76 -16.52
N GLY A 193 7.33 -7.50 -15.69
CA GLY A 193 6.71 -8.49 -14.79
C GLY A 193 5.43 -9.12 -15.31
N SER A 194 4.97 -8.81 -16.52
CA SER A 194 3.68 -9.26 -17.07
C SER A 194 3.51 -10.79 -17.14
N ALA A 195 4.62 -11.52 -17.28
CA ALA A 195 4.64 -12.98 -17.32
C ALA A 195 4.78 -13.63 -15.93
N ILE A 196 4.95 -12.84 -14.87
CA ILE A 196 5.18 -13.34 -13.51
C ILE A 196 3.88 -13.22 -12.73
N SER A 197 3.41 -14.34 -12.18
CA SER A 197 2.21 -14.31 -11.36
C SER A 197 2.47 -13.50 -10.09
N VAL A 198 1.43 -12.87 -9.58
CA VAL A 198 1.53 -12.07 -8.37
C VAL A 198 1.95 -12.92 -7.16
N ILE A 199 1.56 -14.19 -7.14
CA ILE A 199 1.94 -15.12 -6.08
C ILE A 199 3.46 -15.35 -6.15
N THR A 200 4.00 -15.66 -7.33
CA THR A 200 5.43 -15.80 -7.57
C THR A 200 6.19 -14.53 -7.18
N TYR A 201 5.67 -13.37 -7.59
CA TYR A 201 6.25 -12.06 -7.30
C TYR A 201 6.38 -11.78 -5.79
N ASN A 202 5.43 -12.24 -4.99
CA ASN A 202 5.43 -11.98 -3.55
C ASN A 202 6.10 -13.10 -2.73
N THR A 203 6.10 -14.36 -3.19
CA THR A 203 6.51 -15.49 -2.34
C THR A 203 8.01 -15.45 -2.00
N LEU A 204 8.87 -15.72 -2.95
CA LEU A 204 10.31 -15.85 -2.68
C LEU A 204 10.97 -14.51 -2.38
N PRO A 205 10.64 -13.39 -3.08
CA PRO A 205 11.20 -12.07 -2.75
C PRO A 205 10.91 -11.64 -1.30
N ILE A 206 9.69 -11.85 -0.79
CA ILE A 206 9.35 -11.55 0.62
C ILE A 206 10.18 -12.40 1.58
N GLY A 207 10.31 -13.71 1.31
CA GLY A 207 11.09 -14.60 2.18
C GLY A 207 12.56 -14.21 2.26
N ILE A 208 13.18 -13.93 1.10
CA ILE A 208 14.60 -13.52 1.05
C ILE A 208 14.78 -12.12 1.64
N ALA A 209 13.91 -11.17 1.31
CA ALA A 209 13.96 -9.83 1.91
C ALA A 209 13.80 -9.90 3.44
N GLY A 210 12.86 -10.72 3.93
CA GLY A 210 12.66 -10.96 5.35
C GLY A 210 13.91 -11.50 6.04
N LEU A 211 14.54 -12.51 5.44
CA LEU A 211 15.78 -13.09 5.96
C LEU A 211 16.93 -12.08 5.95
N MET A 212 17.12 -11.36 4.84
CA MET A 212 18.18 -10.35 4.71
C MET A 212 18.01 -9.22 5.74
N LEU A 213 16.79 -8.69 5.88
CA LEU A 213 16.51 -7.63 6.84
C LEU A 213 16.66 -8.11 8.27
N PHE A 214 16.20 -9.31 8.58
CA PHE A 214 16.33 -9.89 9.92
C PHE A 214 17.81 -10.12 10.30
N VAL A 215 18.59 -10.72 9.41
CA VAL A 215 20.03 -10.94 9.63
C VAL A 215 20.78 -9.61 9.76
N ALA A 216 20.45 -8.62 8.91
CA ALA A 216 20.99 -7.27 9.02
C ALA A 216 20.59 -6.63 10.37
N GLY A 217 19.33 -6.80 10.80
CA GLY A 217 18.87 -6.33 12.10
C GLY A 217 19.64 -6.95 13.26
N LEU A 218 19.87 -8.27 13.23
CA LEU A 218 20.69 -8.95 14.25
C LEU A 218 22.13 -8.39 14.31
N TRP A 219 22.67 -7.99 13.18
CA TRP A 219 24.06 -7.49 13.10
C TRP A 219 24.18 -6.02 13.45
N PHE A 220 23.30 -5.17 12.95
CA PHE A 220 23.43 -3.71 13.08
C PHE A 220 22.61 -3.12 14.25
N GLU A 221 21.50 -3.75 14.63
CA GLU A 221 20.58 -3.22 15.64
C GLU A 221 20.70 -3.97 16.98
N THR A 222 21.27 -5.18 16.98
CA THR A 222 21.44 -6.04 18.17
C THR A 222 20.17 -6.09 19.05
N PRO A 223 19.02 -6.52 18.49
CA PRO A 223 17.73 -6.45 19.17
C PRO A 223 17.71 -7.35 20.41
N THR A 224 17.16 -6.84 21.52
CA THR A 224 16.92 -7.61 22.73
C THR A 224 15.51 -8.21 22.65
N PHE A 225 15.39 -9.47 22.28
CA PHE A 225 14.09 -10.14 22.06
C PHE A 225 13.22 -10.19 23.32
N GLU A 226 13.82 -10.24 24.51
CA GLU A 226 13.12 -10.19 25.80
C GLU A 226 12.44 -8.83 26.07
N ALA A 227 12.93 -7.77 25.45
CA ALA A 227 12.37 -6.43 25.56
C ALA A 227 11.19 -6.19 24.58
N ILE A 228 10.97 -7.10 23.63
CA ILE A 228 9.87 -6.98 22.66
C ILE A 228 8.54 -7.18 23.38
N THR A 229 7.71 -6.17 23.38
CA THR A 229 6.40 -6.20 24.05
C THR A 229 5.44 -7.16 23.32
N LEU A 230 4.50 -7.74 24.06
CA LEU A 230 3.42 -8.56 23.47
C LEU A 230 2.62 -7.75 22.42
N ARG A 231 2.50 -6.46 22.63
CA ARG A 231 1.83 -5.52 21.73
C ARG A 231 2.56 -5.40 20.39
N SER A 232 3.89 -5.25 20.40
CA SER A 232 4.69 -5.23 19.17
C SER A 232 4.70 -6.59 18.46
N TRP A 233 4.73 -7.71 19.20
CA TRP A 233 4.52 -9.03 18.61
C TRP A 233 3.16 -9.15 17.92
N GLY A 234 2.08 -8.71 18.59
CA GLY A 234 0.74 -8.68 18.01
C GLY A 234 0.68 -7.84 16.72
N ALA A 235 1.34 -6.68 16.72
CA ALA A 235 1.45 -5.82 15.54
C ALA A 235 2.22 -6.52 14.40
N LEU A 236 3.34 -7.19 14.69
CA LEU A 236 4.11 -7.94 13.68
C LEU A 236 3.29 -9.09 13.07
N PHE A 237 2.55 -9.86 13.88
CA PHE A 237 1.65 -10.89 13.37
C PHE A 237 0.52 -10.30 12.54
N TYR A 238 -0.09 -9.19 12.99
CA TYR A 238 -1.08 -8.47 12.21
C TYR A 238 -0.51 -8.02 10.86
N LEU A 239 0.67 -7.40 10.84
CA LEU A 239 1.34 -6.91 9.64
C LEU A 239 1.68 -8.06 8.67
N GLY A 240 2.19 -9.18 9.19
CA GLY A 240 2.55 -10.34 8.39
C GLY A 240 1.34 -11.07 7.83
N LEU A 241 0.37 -11.42 8.68
CA LEU A 241 -0.75 -12.27 8.30
C LEU A 241 -1.90 -11.49 7.64
N VAL A 242 -2.35 -10.41 8.29
CA VAL A 242 -3.54 -9.68 7.85
C VAL A 242 -3.19 -8.65 6.79
N ALA A 243 -2.26 -7.74 7.08
CA ALA A 243 -1.96 -6.65 6.18
C ALA A 243 -1.20 -7.09 4.92
N SER A 244 -0.23 -8.03 5.06
CA SER A 244 0.52 -8.53 3.90
C SER A 244 -0.26 -9.62 3.17
N VAL A 245 -0.51 -10.78 3.78
CA VAL A 245 -1.13 -11.91 3.07
C VAL A 245 -2.61 -11.67 2.80
N GLY A 246 -3.38 -11.32 3.83
CA GLY A 246 -4.83 -11.11 3.72
C GLY A 246 -5.17 -9.93 2.80
N GLY A 247 -4.51 -8.78 3.00
CA GLY A 247 -4.71 -7.59 2.19
C GLY A 247 -4.45 -7.84 0.70
N PHE A 248 -3.35 -8.50 0.35
CA PHE A 248 -3.05 -8.84 -1.04
C PHE A 248 -4.05 -9.83 -1.64
N ILE A 249 -4.40 -10.90 -0.92
CA ILE A 249 -5.37 -11.87 -1.44
C ILE A 249 -6.69 -11.19 -1.78
N VAL A 250 -7.24 -10.40 -0.87
CA VAL A 250 -8.52 -9.70 -1.08
C VAL A 250 -8.40 -8.66 -2.20
N TYR A 251 -7.28 -7.92 -2.27
CA TYR A 251 -7.01 -6.97 -3.35
C TYR A 251 -7.00 -7.63 -4.73
N PHE A 252 -6.38 -8.82 -4.87
CA PHE A 252 -6.38 -9.57 -6.14
C PHE A 252 -7.74 -10.15 -6.50
N MET A 253 -8.53 -10.55 -5.50
CA MET A 253 -9.92 -10.94 -5.76
C MET A 253 -10.74 -9.75 -6.28
N LEU A 254 -10.49 -8.55 -5.77
CA LEU A 254 -11.12 -7.31 -6.24
C LEU A 254 -10.68 -6.92 -7.65
N LEU A 255 -9.41 -7.11 -8.02
CA LEU A 255 -8.90 -6.87 -9.38
C LEU A 255 -9.67 -7.66 -10.45
N LYS A 256 -10.21 -8.82 -10.08
CA LYS A 256 -11.04 -9.66 -10.99
C LYS A 256 -12.50 -9.20 -11.05
N ARG A 257 -12.95 -8.34 -10.14
CA ARG A 257 -14.35 -7.92 -10.00
C ARG A 257 -14.58 -6.45 -10.34
N LEU A 258 -13.58 -5.61 -10.15
CA LEU A 258 -13.67 -4.15 -10.29
C LEU A 258 -12.75 -3.67 -11.41
N SER A 259 -13.13 -2.55 -12.03
CA SER A 259 -12.23 -1.87 -12.95
C SER A 259 -11.00 -1.32 -12.20
N PRO A 260 -9.83 -1.24 -12.86
CA PRO A 260 -8.62 -0.67 -12.25
C PRO A 260 -8.82 0.75 -11.69
N ILE A 261 -9.70 1.54 -12.32
CA ILE A 261 -10.04 2.90 -11.86
C ILE A 261 -10.73 2.83 -10.49
N ILE A 262 -11.78 2.01 -10.34
CA ILE A 262 -12.49 1.87 -9.07
C ILE A 262 -11.54 1.34 -7.99
N LEU A 263 -10.74 0.33 -8.33
CA LEU A 263 -9.80 -0.25 -7.37
C LEU A 263 -8.72 0.75 -6.92
N SER A 264 -8.33 1.69 -7.79
CA SER A 264 -7.35 2.72 -7.43
C SER A 264 -7.82 3.69 -6.33
N PHE A 265 -9.14 3.78 -6.07
CA PHE A 265 -9.68 4.56 -4.96
C PHE A 265 -9.28 4.00 -3.58
N VAL A 266 -8.85 2.74 -3.49
CA VAL A 266 -8.23 2.20 -2.27
C VAL A 266 -7.09 3.11 -1.81
N PHE A 267 -6.22 3.56 -2.73
CA PHE A 267 -5.07 4.42 -2.43
C PHE A 267 -5.43 5.86 -2.02
N ILE A 268 -6.69 6.26 -2.21
CA ILE A 268 -7.22 7.54 -1.75
C ILE A 268 -7.92 7.39 -0.41
N ILE A 269 -8.54 6.24 -0.18
CA ILE A 269 -9.39 6.00 1.00
C ILE A 269 -8.56 5.51 2.20
N PHE A 270 -7.57 4.62 2.00
CA PHE A 270 -6.81 4.09 3.14
C PHE A 270 -6.07 5.17 3.96
N PRO A 271 -5.51 6.27 3.38
CA PRO A 271 -4.88 7.30 4.18
C PRO A 271 -5.85 8.04 5.11
N VAL A 272 -7.12 8.15 4.70
CA VAL A 272 -8.15 8.73 5.58
C VAL A 272 -8.33 7.87 6.84
N PHE A 273 -8.43 6.55 6.67
CA PHE A 273 -8.47 5.63 7.82
C PHE A 273 -7.19 5.71 8.65
N ALA A 274 -6.03 5.78 8.01
CA ALA A 274 -4.75 5.89 8.71
C ALA A 274 -4.67 7.15 9.58
N VAL A 275 -5.08 8.32 9.05
CA VAL A 275 -5.10 9.57 9.81
C VAL A 275 -6.06 9.49 10.99
N ILE A 276 -7.28 9.01 10.78
CA ILE A 276 -8.30 8.94 11.84
C ILE A 276 -7.88 7.96 12.94
N ILE A 277 -7.45 6.75 12.55
CA ILE A 277 -7.09 5.69 13.49
C ILE A 277 -5.76 6.04 14.19
N GLY A 278 -4.78 6.57 13.44
CA GLY A 278 -3.50 7.01 14.01
C GLY A 278 -3.69 8.12 15.03
N ALA A 279 -4.44 9.16 14.70
CA ALA A 279 -4.71 10.28 15.60
C ALA A 279 -5.44 9.82 16.88
N TRP A 280 -6.44 8.94 16.72
CA TRP A 280 -7.15 8.36 17.87
C TRP A 280 -6.22 7.56 18.79
N TYR A 281 -5.34 6.76 18.19
CA TYR A 281 -4.38 5.93 18.93
C TYR A 281 -3.27 6.72 19.59
N GLU A 282 -2.69 7.68 18.86
CA GLU A 282 -1.57 8.52 19.32
C GLU A 282 -2.05 9.64 20.28
N GLY A 283 -3.38 9.77 20.50
CA GLY A 283 -3.97 10.80 21.36
C GLY A 283 -3.80 12.22 20.79
N VAL A 284 -3.56 12.34 19.48
CA VAL A 284 -3.35 13.62 18.80
C VAL A 284 -4.68 14.14 18.27
N ALA A 285 -5.02 15.39 18.58
CA ALA A 285 -6.22 16.02 18.04
C ALA A 285 -6.07 16.25 16.53
N ILE A 286 -7.07 15.80 15.76
CA ILE A 286 -7.12 16.09 14.32
C ILE A 286 -7.49 17.56 14.16
N SER A 287 -6.51 18.39 13.80
CA SER A 287 -6.75 19.81 13.56
C SER A 287 -7.61 20.02 12.30
N ARG A 288 -8.33 21.15 12.25
CA ARG A 288 -9.10 21.53 11.05
C ARG A 288 -8.20 21.65 9.82
N ASP A 289 -6.99 22.18 10.00
CA ASP A 289 -5.99 22.33 8.94
C ASP A 289 -5.53 20.98 8.41
N LEU A 290 -5.26 20.00 9.28
CA LEU A 290 -4.91 18.64 8.87
C LEU A 290 -6.04 18.01 8.04
N MET A 291 -7.29 18.13 8.49
CA MET A 291 -8.44 17.61 7.74
C MET A 291 -8.59 18.28 6.37
N LEU A 292 -8.52 19.62 6.33
CA LEU A 292 -8.68 20.41 5.10
C LEU A 292 -7.56 20.06 4.10
N TYR A 293 -6.30 20.14 4.51
CA TYR A 293 -5.18 19.88 3.61
C TYR A 293 -5.09 18.42 3.19
N SER A 294 -5.47 17.46 4.05
CA SER A 294 -5.57 16.05 3.67
C SER A 294 -6.66 15.83 2.62
N ALA A 295 -7.82 16.47 2.77
CA ALA A 295 -8.89 16.39 1.77
C ALA A 295 -8.45 16.99 0.42
N ILE A 296 -7.77 18.13 0.42
CA ILE A 296 -7.24 18.76 -0.79
C ILE A 296 -6.14 17.90 -1.43
N LEU A 297 -5.24 17.32 -0.63
CA LEU A 297 -4.21 16.36 -1.08
C LEU A 297 -4.84 15.20 -1.84
N LEU A 298 -5.82 14.54 -1.22
CA LEU A 298 -6.47 13.37 -1.79
C LEU A 298 -7.30 13.73 -3.03
N ALA A 299 -7.94 14.90 -3.04
CA ALA A 299 -8.62 15.43 -4.23
C ALA A 299 -7.64 15.69 -5.38
N GLY A 300 -6.48 16.31 -5.10
CA GLY A 300 -5.40 16.49 -6.08
C GLY A 300 -4.94 15.17 -6.68
N PHE A 301 -4.71 14.16 -5.85
CA PHE A 301 -4.33 12.83 -6.33
C PHE A 301 -5.47 12.12 -7.09
N ALA A 302 -6.73 12.32 -6.71
CA ALA A 302 -7.86 11.82 -7.48
C ALA A 302 -7.92 12.41 -8.89
N ILE A 303 -7.62 13.71 -9.03
CA ILE A 303 -7.54 14.39 -10.34
C ILE A 303 -6.46 13.74 -11.22
N THR A 304 -5.31 13.33 -10.68
CA THR A 304 -4.26 12.65 -11.46
C THR A 304 -4.71 11.30 -12.04
N LYS A 305 -5.72 10.66 -11.44
CA LYS A 305 -6.27 9.38 -11.91
C LYS A 305 -7.28 9.53 -13.04
N LEU A 306 -7.83 10.73 -13.22
CA LEU A 306 -8.86 11.04 -14.21
C LEU A 306 -8.25 11.94 -15.30
N PRO A 307 -7.72 11.37 -16.41
CA PRO A 307 -7.28 12.17 -17.55
C PRO A 307 -8.51 12.77 -18.25
N ILE A 308 -8.96 13.91 -17.74
CA ILE A 308 -10.20 14.59 -18.16
C ILE A 308 -10.18 14.86 -19.65
N GLU A 309 -9.02 15.28 -20.20
CA GLU A 309 -8.83 15.55 -21.63
C GLU A 309 -9.04 14.28 -22.48
N LYS A 310 -8.61 13.11 -22.00
CA LYS A 310 -8.81 11.83 -22.68
C LYS A 310 -10.29 11.41 -22.67
N LEU A 311 -11.01 11.78 -21.62
CA LEU A 311 -12.45 11.53 -21.51
C LEU A 311 -13.25 12.48 -22.42
N MET A 312 -12.82 13.74 -22.54
CA MET A 312 -13.45 14.73 -23.45
C MET A 312 -13.17 14.41 -24.93
N ALA A 313 -11.93 14.03 -25.27
CA ALA A 313 -11.56 13.66 -26.64
C ALA A 313 -12.27 12.38 -27.15
N LYS A 314 -12.84 11.57 -26.28
CA LYS A 314 -13.59 10.36 -26.65
C LYS A 314 -15.08 10.64 -26.88
N LYS A 315 -15.55 11.85 -26.56
CA LYS A 315 -16.94 12.31 -26.76
C LYS A 315 -17.15 13.08 -28.08
N ASN A 316 -16.08 13.52 -28.70
CA ASN A 316 -16.05 14.11 -30.05
C ASN A 316 -15.57 13.07 -31.07
#